data_eecbda01e7408237c7bcdbeca3e20bfe
#
_entry.id   eecbda01e7408237c7bcdbeca3e20bfe
#
_cell.length_a   1.000
_cell.length_b   1.000
_cell.length_c   1.000
_cell.angle_alpha   90.00
_cell.angle_beta   90.00
_cell.angle_gamma   90.00
#
_symmetry.space_group_name_H-M   'P 1'
#
loop_
_entity.id
_entity.type
_entity.pdbx_description
1 polymer ?
#
loop_
_entity_poly.entity_id
_entity_poly.type
_entity_poly.pdbx_seq_one_letter_code
_entity_poly.pdbx_strand_id
1 'polypeptide(L)'
;EKIQISIKNDRIAFVGNDASHTLGPKTKVLDIKNKHVCPSFVDPHIHIDHFVTPAEFVKKSLLCGVTSLFPDSIDIVSVCGYRGFKEFLRQTQNLPMRFFHTIPGGLPVDRKFSHGKTLSIEEEKDAIGLQSVVGLGEVFSWTKVTKRDPKTIKSLKQMHENHCIINGHTAGASGKKLNSYIASGIFSCHEPINFDQVLERLRLGMWIMIREGSIRRDLKEIIPLVLS
;
A
#
# COMPACT_ATOMS: atom_id res chain seq x y z
N GLU A 1 9.30 25.69 17.73
CA GLU A 1 9.52 26.97 17.02
C GLU A 1 8.23 27.41 16.31
N LYS A 2 7.99 28.72 16.24
CA LYS A 2 6.93 29.27 15.41
C LYS A 2 7.49 29.43 14.00
N ILE A 3 6.91 28.71 13.05
CA ILE A 3 7.29 28.75 11.64
C ILE A 3 6.10 29.11 10.75
N GLN A 4 6.39 29.66 9.59
CA GLN A 4 5.43 29.92 8.53
C GLN A 4 5.77 29.06 7.33
N ILE A 5 4.74 28.55 6.67
CA ILE A 5 4.86 27.66 5.51
C ILE A 5 4.08 28.29 4.37
N SER A 6 4.76 28.52 3.25
CA SER A 6 4.09 28.96 2.01
C SER A 6 3.93 27.78 1.07
N ILE A 7 2.75 27.70 0.46
CA ILE A 7 2.43 26.66 -0.52
C ILE A 7 2.04 27.36 -1.82
N LYS A 8 2.62 26.88 -2.93
CA LYS A 8 2.23 27.29 -4.27
C LYS A 8 1.89 26.04 -5.08
N ASN A 9 0.64 25.99 -5.53
CA ASN A 9 0.08 24.79 -6.18
C ASN A 9 0.19 23.55 -5.27
N ASP A 10 0.92 22.55 -5.67
CA ASP A 10 1.14 21.26 -4.97
C ASP A 10 2.50 21.19 -4.24
N ARG A 11 3.22 22.32 -4.12
CA ARG A 11 4.59 22.36 -3.59
C ARG A 11 4.70 23.28 -2.38
N ILE A 12 5.52 22.88 -1.43
CA ILE A 12 6.02 23.77 -0.37
C ILE A 12 7.01 24.72 -1.02
N ALA A 13 6.70 26.01 -1.00
CA ALA A 13 7.52 27.05 -1.61
C ALA A 13 8.50 27.68 -0.61
N PHE A 14 8.13 27.72 0.67
CA PHE A 14 8.97 28.30 1.73
C PHE A 14 8.62 27.70 3.09
N VAL A 15 9.63 27.53 3.94
CA VAL A 15 9.48 27.18 5.36
C VAL A 15 10.46 28.04 6.15
N GLY A 16 9.98 28.84 7.10
CA GLY A 16 10.84 29.70 7.92
C GLY A 16 10.04 30.59 8.86
N ASN A 17 10.72 31.51 9.52
CA ASN A 17 10.11 32.37 10.55
C ASN A 17 9.25 33.50 9.97
N ASP A 18 9.55 33.93 8.74
CA ASP A 18 8.81 35.04 8.08
C ASP A 18 8.60 34.71 6.59
N ALA A 19 7.36 34.47 6.22
CA ALA A 19 6.93 34.24 4.85
C ALA A 19 6.26 35.45 4.21
N SER A 20 6.36 36.66 4.80
CA SER A 20 5.69 37.89 4.34
C SER A 20 6.03 38.18 2.86
N HIS A 21 7.25 37.92 2.43
CA HIS A 21 7.72 38.10 1.05
C HIS A 21 7.00 37.19 0.02
N THR A 22 6.25 36.19 0.49
CA THR A 22 5.47 35.27 -0.38
C THR A 22 4.01 35.67 -0.49
N LEU A 23 3.57 36.69 0.25
CA LEU A 23 2.19 37.14 0.24
C LEU A 23 1.90 37.98 -1.01
N GLY A 24 0.79 37.68 -1.67
CA GLY A 24 0.25 38.44 -2.78
C GLY A 24 -1.25 38.70 -2.59
N PRO A 25 -1.85 39.50 -3.49
CA PRO A 25 -3.27 39.92 -3.34
C PRO A 25 -4.28 38.76 -3.28
N LYS A 26 -3.88 37.58 -3.80
CA LYS A 26 -4.71 36.35 -3.82
C LYS A 26 -4.26 35.29 -2.82
N THR A 27 -3.26 35.58 -1.99
CA THR A 27 -2.75 34.61 -1.00
C THR A 27 -3.77 34.42 0.11
N LYS A 28 -4.19 33.19 0.32
CA LYS A 28 -5.03 32.81 1.46
C LYS A 28 -4.13 32.50 2.64
N VAL A 29 -4.28 33.24 3.72
CA VAL A 29 -3.56 32.99 4.99
C VAL A 29 -4.43 32.13 5.90
N LEU A 30 -3.86 31.07 6.43
CA LEU A 30 -4.48 30.18 7.41
C LEU A 30 -3.71 30.27 8.73
N ASP A 31 -4.31 30.88 9.74
CA ASP A 31 -3.74 30.90 11.09
C ASP A 31 -4.11 29.59 11.79
N ILE A 32 -3.11 28.73 11.99
CA ILE A 32 -3.27 27.46 12.68
C ILE A 32 -3.02 27.56 14.19
N LYS A 33 -2.75 28.76 14.69
CA LYS A 33 -2.49 29.07 16.11
C LYS A 33 -1.34 28.23 16.68
N ASN A 34 -1.62 27.48 17.74
CA ASN A 34 -0.62 26.64 18.45
C ASN A 34 -0.59 25.18 17.98
N LYS A 35 -1.05 24.89 16.76
CA LYS A 35 -1.03 23.55 16.21
C LYS A 35 0.33 23.23 15.59
N HIS A 36 0.70 21.98 15.62
CA HIS A 36 1.85 21.46 14.91
C HIS A 36 1.47 21.08 13.48
N VAL A 37 2.38 21.33 12.55
CA VAL A 37 2.25 20.89 11.14
C VAL A 37 3.26 19.77 10.90
N CYS A 38 2.79 18.67 10.35
CA CYS A 38 3.61 17.56 9.95
C CYS A 38 3.14 17.03 8.59
N PRO A 39 3.97 16.24 7.88
CA PRO A 39 3.51 15.47 6.74
C PRO A 39 2.30 14.61 7.12
N SER A 40 1.38 14.42 6.19
CA SER A 40 0.23 13.53 6.38
C SER A 40 0.66 12.07 6.41
N PHE A 41 -0.21 11.22 6.96
CA PHE A 41 0.03 9.78 7.00
C PHE A 41 -0.21 9.13 5.64
N VAL A 42 0.54 8.06 5.41
CA VAL A 42 0.40 7.13 4.29
C VAL A 42 0.01 5.78 4.87
N ASP A 43 -1.08 5.19 4.37
CA ASP A 43 -1.40 3.80 4.65
C ASP A 43 -0.82 2.94 3.51
N PRO A 44 0.25 2.17 3.78
CA PRO A 44 1.00 1.48 2.74
C PRO A 44 0.37 0.16 2.30
N HIS A 45 -0.70 -0.31 2.96
CA HIS A 45 -1.42 -1.51 2.59
C HIS A 45 -2.80 -1.57 3.24
N ILE A 46 -3.86 -1.60 2.44
CA ILE A 46 -5.23 -1.61 2.94
C ILE A 46 -6.21 -2.29 1.97
N HIS A 47 -7.25 -2.93 2.54
CA HIS A 47 -8.37 -3.49 1.78
C HIS A 47 -9.64 -2.66 2.05
N ILE A 48 -9.85 -1.59 1.30
CA ILE A 48 -11.02 -0.70 1.50
C ILE A 48 -12.28 -1.25 0.84
N ASP A 49 -12.14 -2.21 -0.05
CA ASP A 49 -13.25 -2.87 -0.77
C ASP A 49 -13.98 -3.95 0.04
N HIS A 50 -13.52 -4.26 1.27
CA HIS A 50 -14.18 -5.23 2.15
C HIS A 50 -15.56 -4.79 2.65
N PHE A 51 -15.72 -3.52 3.06
CA PHE A 51 -16.89 -3.13 3.84
C PHE A 51 -17.54 -1.83 3.39
N VAL A 52 -16.82 -0.95 2.71
CA VAL A 52 -17.31 0.40 2.37
C VAL A 52 -16.89 0.80 0.97
N THR A 53 -17.58 1.79 0.41
CA THR A 53 -17.12 2.39 -0.85
C THR A 53 -15.90 3.28 -0.62
N PRO A 54 -15.04 3.47 -1.64
CA PRO A 54 -13.90 4.38 -1.52
C PRO A 54 -14.27 5.78 -1.04
N ALA A 55 -15.39 6.32 -1.51
CA ALA A 55 -15.85 7.65 -1.13
C ALA A 55 -16.17 7.78 0.36
N GLU A 56 -16.81 6.77 0.96
CA GLU A 56 -17.12 6.78 2.40
C GLU A 56 -15.86 6.54 3.24
N PHE A 57 -14.96 5.69 2.79
CA PHE A 57 -13.69 5.46 3.46
C PHE A 57 -12.84 6.76 3.53
N VAL A 58 -12.71 7.46 2.39
CA VAL A 58 -11.92 8.70 2.29
C VAL A 58 -12.37 9.77 3.27
N LYS A 59 -13.68 9.95 3.45
CA LYS A 59 -14.22 10.92 4.41
C LYS A 59 -13.69 10.71 5.83
N LYS A 60 -13.58 9.47 6.25
CA LYS A 60 -13.09 9.11 7.59
C LYS A 60 -11.56 9.17 7.68
N SER A 61 -10.87 8.66 6.68
CA SER A 61 -9.40 8.62 6.64
C SER A 61 -8.79 10.03 6.65
N LEU A 62 -9.35 10.98 5.92
CA LEU A 62 -8.89 12.36 5.91
C LEU A 62 -8.99 13.01 7.29
N LEU A 63 -10.04 12.73 8.05
CA LEU A 63 -10.19 13.24 9.42
C LEU A 63 -9.13 12.65 10.37
N CYS A 64 -8.58 11.48 10.03
CA CYS A 64 -7.48 10.86 10.79
C CYS A 64 -6.08 11.29 10.27
N GLY A 65 -6.02 12.19 9.28
CA GLY A 65 -4.75 12.69 8.73
C GLY A 65 -4.10 11.79 7.67
N VAL A 66 -4.77 10.73 7.21
CA VAL A 66 -4.30 9.90 6.10
C VAL A 66 -4.68 10.54 4.78
N THR A 67 -3.72 10.75 3.88
CA THR A 67 -3.95 11.37 2.57
C THR A 67 -3.43 10.55 1.40
N SER A 68 -2.79 9.42 1.66
CA SER A 68 -2.28 8.51 0.64
C SER A 68 -2.56 7.06 1.03
N LEU A 69 -3.06 6.27 0.08
CA LEU A 69 -3.44 4.88 0.28
C LEU A 69 -2.83 3.97 -0.77
N PHE A 70 -2.46 2.77 -0.35
CA PHE A 70 -2.05 1.67 -1.23
C PHE A 70 -3.09 0.53 -1.13
N PRO A 71 -4.26 0.66 -1.80
CA PRO A 71 -5.28 -0.36 -1.72
C PRO A 71 -4.91 -1.61 -2.53
N ASP A 72 -5.15 -2.77 -1.93
CA ASP A 72 -5.17 -4.06 -2.60
C ASP A 72 -6.62 -4.54 -2.73
N SER A 73 -7.18 -4.43 -3.92
CA SER A 73 -8.61 -4.60 -4.21
C SER A 73 -8.98 -6.07 -4.46
N ILE A 74 -8.69 -6.92 -3.49
CA ILE A 74 -8.87 -8.37 -3.55
C ILE A 74 -10.32 -8.76 -3.76
N ASP A 75 -11.24 -8.17 -2.99
CA ASP A 75 -12.62 -8.62 -2.96
C ASP A 75 -13.35 -8.29 -4.26
N ILE A 76 -13.23 -7.05 -4.72
CA ILE A 76 -13.88 -6.66 -5.96
C ILE A 76 -13.32 -7.42 -7.16
N VAL A 77 -12.02 -7.75 -7.15
CA VAL A 77 -11.42 -8.57 -8.21
C VAL A 77 -11.89 -10.02 -8.10
N SER A 78 -11.98 -10.59 -6.91
CA SER A 78 -12.48 -11.95 -6.70
C SER A 78 -13.89 -12.14 -7.26
N VAL A 79 -14.75 -11.13 -7.15
CA VAL A 79 -16.15 -11.19 -7.61
C VAL A 79 -16.28 -10.78 -9.08
N CYS A 80 -15.65 -9.66 -9.47
CA CYS A 80 -15.90 -8.99 -10.75
C CYS A 80 -14.72 -9.11 -11.74
N GLY A 81 -13.56 -9.65 -11.32
CA GLY A 81 -12.35 -9.78 -12.17
C GLY A 81 -11.78 -8.42 -12.56
N TYR A 82 -11.12 -8.38 -13.71
CA TYR A 82 -10.47 -7.17 -14.21
C TYR A 82 -11.44 -6.00 -14.41
N ARG A 83 -12.69 -6.26 -14.78
CA ARG A 83 -13.71 -5.21 -14.87
C ARG A 83 -13.95 -4.55 -13.51
N GLY A 84 -13.99 -5.34 -12.43
CA GLY A 84 -14.12 -4.81 -11.06
C GLY A 84 -12.93 -3.95 -10.67
N PHE A 85 -11.70 -4.39 -11.01
CA PHE A 85 -10.48 -3.61 -10.80
C PHE A 85 -10.56 -2.23 -11.48
N LYS A 86 -10.89 -2.18 -12.76
CA LYS A 86 -11.02 -0.90 -13.50
C LYS A 86 -12.10 0.01 -12.91
N GLU A 87 -13.23 -0.55 -12.51
CA GLU A 87 -14.30 0.23 -11.89
C GLU A 87 -13.85 0.80 -10.53
N PHE A 88 -13.11 0.03 -9.72
CA PHE A 88 -12.56 0.52 -8.47
C PHE A 88 -11.57 1.68 -8.69
N LEU A 89 -10.68 1.59 -9.67
CA LEU A 89 -9.81 2.70 -10.05
C LEU A 89 -10.63 3.94 -10.44
N ARG A 90 -11.66 3.77 -11.27
CA ARG A 90 -12.54 4.87 -11.70
C ARG A 90 -13.21 5.58 -10.53
N GLN A 91 -13.64 4.84 -9.51
CA GLN A 91 -14.29 5.42 -8.32
C GLN A 91 -13.33 6.23 -7.45
N THR A 92 -12.04 5.99 -7.54
CA THR A 92 -11.03 6.69 -6.74
C THR A 92 -10.46 7.94 -7.42
N GLN A 93 -10.57 8.09 -8.74
CA GLN A 93 -9.91 9.12 -9.53
C GLN A 93 -10.17 10.57 -9.08
N ASN A 94 -11.39 10.86 -8.64
CA ASN A 94 -11.82 12.22 -8.29
C ASN A 94 -11.96 12.43 -6.77
N LEU A 95 -11.50 11.50 -5.97
CA LEU A 95 -11.53 11.65 -4.52
C LEU A 95 -10.34 12.51 -4.04
N PRO A 96 -10.52 13.30 -2.98
CA PRO A 96 -9.47 14.20 -2.44
C PRO A 96 -8.40 13.41 -1.64
N MET A 97 -7.86 12.36 -2.24
CA MET A 97 -6.86 11.45 -1.67
C MET A 97 -5.99 10.89 -2.80
N ARG A 98 -4.74 10.59 -2.50
CA ARG A 98 -3.85 9.92 -3.44
C ARG A 98 -4.01 8.41 -3.32
N PHE A 99 -4.24 7.75 -4.44
CA PHE A 99 -4.34 6.30 -4.53
C PHE A 99 -3.19 5.74 -5.35
N PHE A 100 -2.53 4.73 -4.80
CA PHE A 100 -1.47 3.95 -5.42
C PHE A 100 -1.95 2.49 -5.47
N HIS A 101 -2.73 2.16 -6.49
CA HIS A 101 -3.37 0.85 -6.58
C HIS A 101 -2.38 -0.27 -6.83
N THR A 102 -2.63 -1.40 -6.18
CA THR A 102 -1.91 -2.64 -6.46
C THR A 102 -2.84 -3.67 -7.09
N ILE A 103 -2.29 -4.44 -8.03
CA ILE A 103 -2.98 -5.55 -8.68
C ILE A 103 -3.01 -6.72 -7.69
N PRO A 104 -4.15 -7.32 -7.35
CA PRO A 104 -4.19 -8.46 -6.43
C PRO A 104 -3.33 -9.64 -6.89
N GLY A 105 -2.26 -9.93 -6.16
CA GLY A 105 -1.20 -10.86 -6.59
C GLY A 105 -1.43 -12.34 -6.24
N GLY A 106 -2.44 -12.65 -5.46
CA GLY A 106 -2.59 -13.98 -4.85
C GLY A 106 -3.86 -14.75 -5.20
N LEU A 107 -4.72 -14.20 -6.06
CA LEU A 107 -6.01 -14.78 -6.37
C LEU A 107 -5.94 -15.93 -7.39
N PRO A 108 -6.82 -16.92 -7.28
CA PRO A 108 -7.56 -17.26 -6.07
C PRO A 108 -6.63 -17.79 -4.99
N VAL A 109 -6.93 -17.53 -3.73
CA VAL A 109 -6.10 -17.99 -2.60
C VAL A 109 -5.97 -19.50 -2.61
N ASP A 110 -7.08 -20.21 -2.75
CA ASP A 110 -7.13 -21.66 -2.96
C ASP A 110 -8.28 -22.00 -3.91
N ARG A 111 -7.94 -22.65 -5.04
CA ARG A 111 -8.93 -23.08 -6.05
C ARG A 111 -9.92 -24.12 -5.54
N LYS A 112 -9.55 -24.86 -4.51
CA LYS A 112 -10.42 -25.90 -3.93
C LYS A 112 -11.62 -25.28 -3.20
N PHE A 113 -11.41 -24.12 -2.59
CA PHE A 113 -12.42 -23.44 -1.76
C PHE A 113 -12.91 -22.13 -2.35
N SER A 114 -12.29 -21.65 -3.43
CA SER A 114 -12.63 -20.37 -4.03
C SER A 114 -12.86 -20.50 -5.53
N HIS A 115 -14.05 -20.10 -5.97
CA HIS A 115 -14.39 -19.92 -7.38
C HIS A 115 -14.14 -18.47 -7.84
N GLY A 116 -13.45 -17.68 -7.03
CA GLY A 116 -13.16 -16.27 -7.30
C GLY A 116 -12.37 -16.08 -8.61
N LYS A 117 -12.63 -14.96 -9.24
CA LYS A 117 -11.91 -14.50 -10.42
C LYS A 117 -10.49 -14.08 -10.06
N THR A 118 -9.65 -13.99 -11.06
CA THR A 118 -8.27 -13.50 -10.98
C THR A 118 -7.95 -12.81 -12.30
N LEU A 119 -6.93 -11.98 -12.34
CA LEU A 119 -6.44 -11.44 -13.60
C LEU A 119 -5.63 -12.49 -14.36
N SER A 120 -5.71 -12.45 -15.68
CA SER A 120 -4.75 -13.11 -16.56
C SER A 120 -3.44 -12.31 -16.61
N ILE A 121 -2.38 -12.90 -17.14
CA ILE A 121 -1.09 -12.20 -17.32
C ILE A 121 -1.23 -11.01 -18.29
N GLU A 122 -2.09 -11.13 -19.28
CA GLU A 122 -2.40 -10.07 -20.23
C GLU A 122 -3.17 -8.92 -19.57
N GLU A 123 -4.14 -9.24 -18.70
CA GLU A 123 -4.87 -8.24 -17.90
C GLU A 123 -3.96 -7.57 -16.86
N GLU A 124 -3.02 -8.29 -16.24
CA GLU A 124 -1.99 -7.70 -15.37
C GLU A 124 -1.11 -6.71 -16.16
N LYS A 125 -0.71 -7.08 -17.38
CA LYS A 125 0.08 -6.22 -18.26
C LYS A 125 -0.66 -4.94 -18.64
N ASP A 126 -1.94 -5.04 -18.95
CA ASP A 126 -2.79 -3.88 -19.23
C ASP A 126 -2.94 -3.00 -17.96
N ALA A 127 -3.15 -3.62 -16.80
CA ALA A 127 -3.27 -2.92 -15.53
C ALA A 127 -2.02 -2.12 -15.14
N ILE A 128 -0.81 -2.64 -15.38
CA ILE A 128 0.46 -1.94 -15.14
C ILE A 128 0.53 -0.60 -15.90
N GLY A 129 -0.09 -0.52 -17.07
CA GLY A 129 -0.14 0.70 -17.88
C GLY A 129 -1.09 1.79 -17.34
N LEU A 130 -1.91 1.49 -16.34
CA LEU A 130 -2.86 2.44 -15.76
C LEU A 130 -2.18 3.40 -14.79
N GLN A 131 -2.46 4.71 -14.89
CA GLN A 131 -1.74 5.80 -14.23
C GLN A 131 -1.57 5.67 -12.71
N SER A 132 -2.54 5.08 -12.01
CA SER A 132 -2.51 4.96 -10.55
C SER A 132 -2.07 3.59 -10.05
N VAL A 133 -1.72 2.67 -10.95
CA VAL A 133 -1.26 1.33 -10.60
C VAL A 133 0.26 1.35 -10.42
N VAL A 134 0.72 0.86 -9.27
CA VAL A 134 2.13 0.91 -8.88
C VAL A 134 2.79 -0.48 -8.82
N GLY A 135 2.01 -1.55 -8.86
CA GLY A 135 2.56 -2.89 -8.87
C GLY A 135 1.59 -3.98 -8.43
N LEU A 136 2.18 -5.06 -7.94
CA LEU A 136 1.47 -6.24 -7.45
C LEU A 136 1.20 -6.10 -5.95
N GLY A 137 -0.02 -6.39 -5.55
CA GLY A 137 -0.43 -6.50 -4.16
C GLY A 137 0.05 -7.78 -3.50
N GLU A 138 -0.67 -8.25 -2.52
CA GLU A 138 -0.23 -9.39 -1.73
C GLU A 138 0.00 -10.66 -2.56
N VAL A 139 1.23 -11.14 -2.57
CA VAL A 139 1.54 -12.49 -3.07
C VAL A 139 1.29 -13.50 -1.94
N PHE A 140 0.02 -13.88 -1.72
CA PHE A 140 -0.41 -14.72 -0.59
C PHE A 140 0.28 -16.07 -0.50
N SER A 141 0.53 -16.72 -1.63
CA SER A 141 1.00 -18.08 -1.63
C SER A 141 2.51 -18.15 -1.80
N TRP A 142 3.25 -17.98 -0.69
CA TRP A 142 4.68 -18.27 -0.70
C TRP A 142 5.00 -19.70 -1.16
N THR A 143 4.06 -20.64 -1.01
CA THR A 143 4.21 -22.02 -1.51
C THR A 143 4.22 -22.10 -3.03
N LYS A 144 3.44 -21.26 -3.74
CA LYS A 144 3.49 -21.15 -5.20
C LYS A 144 4.82 -20.57 -5.68
N VAL A 145 5.32 -19.56 -4.98
CA VAL A 145 6.64 -18.96 -5.28
C VAL A 145 7.75 -20.00 -5.11
N THR A 146 7.82 -20.66 -3.96
CA THR A 146 8.87 -21.65 -3.65
C THR A 146 8.78 -22.91 -4.53
N LYS A 147 7.59 -23.30 -4.98
CA LYS A 147 7.37 -24.39 -5.94
C LYS A 147 7.49 -23.95 -7.39
N ARG A 148 7.80 -22.69 -7.65
CA ARG A 148 7.94 -22.14 -9.00
C ARG A 148 6.70 -22.31 -9.87
N ASP A 149 5.51 -22.06 -9.32
CA ASP A 149 4.28 -22.07 -10.10
C ASP A 149 4.41 -21.18 -11.34
N PRO A 150 4.17 -21.71 -12.56
CA PRO A 150 4.49 -20.99 -13.80
C PRO A 150 3.78 -19.64 -13.93
N LYS A 151 2.50 -19.55 -13.52
CA LYS A 151 1.75 -18.30 -13.58
C LYS A 151 2.33 -17.28 -12.59
N THR A 152 2.60 -17.70 -11.37
CA THR A 152 3.18 -16.83 -10.32
C THR A 152 4.55 -16.29 -10.74
N ILE A 153 5.43 -17.14 -11.26
CA ILE A 153 6.76 -16.71 -11.74
C ILE A 153 6.65 -15.76 -12.93
N LYS A 154 5.72 -16.00 -13.87
CA LYS A 154 5.50 -15.11 -15.01
C LYS A 154 4.99 -13.73 -14.55
N SER A 155 4.07 -13.69 -13.60
CA SER A 155 3.57 -12.45 -13.00
C SER A 155 4.70 -11.68 -12.31
N LEU A 156 5.48 -12.30 -11.44
CA LEU A 156 6.61 -11.66 -10.76
C LEU A 156 7.64 -11.11 -11.75
N LYS A 157 7.99 -11.89 -12.78
CA LYS A 157 8.91 -11.46 -13.83
C LYS A 157 8.40 -10.21 -14.55
N GLN A 158 7.12 -10.18 -14.93
CA GLN A 158 6.48 -9.04 -15.57
C GLN A 158 6.52 -7.78 -14.69
N MET A 159 6.30 -7.92 -13.37
CA MET A 159 6.40 -6.80 -12.42
C MET A 159 7.83 -6.25 -12.36
N HIS A 160 8.84 -7.13 -12.30
CA HIS A 160 10.25 -6.71 -12.30
C HIS A 160 10.66 -5.97 -13.57
N GLU A 161 10.27 -6.49 -14.74
CA GLU A 161 10.56 -5.88 -16.05
C GLU A 161 9.95 -4.49 -16.19
N ASN A 162 8.88 -4.20 -15.47
CA ASN A 162 8.20 -2.90 -15.47
C ASN A 162 8.52 -2.04 -14.23
N HIS A 163 9.51 -2.41 -13.44
CA HIS A 163 9.92 -1.69 -12.21
C HIS A 163 8.78 -1.45 -11.21
N CYS A 164 7.83 -2.36 -11.18
CA CYS A 164 6.69 -2.32 -10.27
C CYS A 164 7.06 -2.78 -8.87
N ILE A 165 6.39 -2.25 -7.86
CA ILE A 165 6.49 -2.77 -6.49
C ILE A 165 5.81 -4.16 -6.43
N ILE A 166 6.31 -5.02 -5.52
CA ILE A 166 5.71 -6.35 -5.28
C ILE A 166 5.55 -6.53 -3.78
N ASN A 167 4.32 -6.46 -3.31
CA ASN A 167 4.00 -6.66 -1.91
C ASN A 167 3.83 -8.14 -1.57
N GLY A 168 4.15 -8.50 -0.35
CA GLY A 168 4.13 -9.87 0.11
C GLY A 168 3.20 -10.13 1.29
N HIS A 169 2.94 -11.43 1.45
CA HIS A 169 2.17 -12.01 2.54
C HIS A 169 2.87 -13.27 3.02
N THR A 170 3.63 -13.16 4.11
CA THR A 170 4.54 -14.22 4.56
C THR A 170 4.03 -14.98 5.80
N ALA A 171 2.72 -15.00 6.03
CA ALA A 171 2.15 -15.77 7.15
C ALA A 171 2.63 -17.24 7.11
N GLY A 172 3.23 -17.70 8.20
CA GLY A 172 3.75 -19.06 8.33
C GLY A 172 5.03 -19.39 7.54
N ALA A 173 5.65 -18.40 6.85
CA ALA A 173 6.95 -18.57 6.21
C ALA A 173 8.10 -18.19 7.12
N SER A 174 9.15 -18.99 7.19
CA SER A 174 10.39 -18.74 7.91
C SER A 174 11.57 -19.50 7.28
N GLY A 175 12.80 -19.17 7.66
CA GLY A 175 14.01 -19.84 7.24
C GLY A 175 14.14 -19.92 5.71
N LYS A 176 14.48 -21.09 5.18
CA LYS A 176 14.70 -21.30 3.74
C LYS A 176 13.51 -20.92 2.86
N LYS A 177 12.28 -21.11 3.36
CA LYS A 177 11.06 -20.74 2.63
C LYS A 177 10.93 -19.23 2.50
N LEU A 178 11.15 -18.50 3.59
CA LEU A 178 11.15 -17.04 3.59
C LEU A 178 12.27 -16.47 2.71
N ASN A 179 13.48 -17.01 2.81
CA ASN A 179 14.61 -16.62 1.94
C ASN A 179 14.27 -16.79 0.45
N SER A 180 13.72 -17.93 0.06
CA SER A 180 13.32 -18.19 -1.34
C SER A 180 12.23 -17.21 -1.81
N TYR A 181 11.30 -16.87 -0.95
CA TYR A 181 10.23 -15.92 -1.25
C TYR A 181 10.78 -14.50 -1.47
N ILE A 182 11.64 -14.01 -0.58
CA ILE A 182 12.28 -12.71 -0.68
C ILE A 182 13.21 -12.64 -1.89
N ALA A 183 13.98 -13.70 -2.15
CA ALA A 183 14.87 -13.79 -3.31
C ALA A 183 14.11 -13.71 -4.67
N SER A 184 12.80 -13.90 -4.67
CA SER A 184 11.95 -13.69 -5.85
C SER A 184 11.59 -12.22 -6.07
N GLY A 185 12.17 -11.28 -5.31
CA GLY A 185 12.00 -9.83 -5.44
C GLY A 185 10.76 -9.26 -4.74
N ILE A 186 10.11 -10.04 -3.91
CA ILE A 186 9.03 -9.56 -3.05
C ILE A 186 9.65 -8.85 -1.85
N PHE A 187 9.38 -7.54 -1.72
CA PHE A 187 10.21 -6.68 -0.86
C PHE A 187 9.54 -6.22 0.43
N SER A 188 8.23 -6.46 0.62
CA SER A 188 7.49 -6.00 1.80
C SER A 188 6.57 -7.07 2.37
N CYS A 189 6.19 -6.93 3.64
CA CYS A 189 5.22 -7.79 4.30
C CYS A 189 4.58 -7.08 5.49
N HIS A 190 3.33 -7.41 5.78
CA HIS A 190 2.56 -6.90 6.92
C HIS A 190 2.11 -8.03 7.90
N GLU A 191 2.58 -9.27 7.71
CA GLU A 191 2.13 -10.44 8.49
C GLU A 191 2.92 -10.75 9.78
N PRO A 192 4.12 -10.22 10.03
CA PRO A 192 4.80 -10.46 11.30
C PRO A 192 4.01 -9.90 12.48
N ILE A 193 3.92 -10.69 13.56
CA ILE A 193 3.13 -10.38 14.73
C ILE A 193 3.96 -10.23 16.02
N ASN A 194 5.26 -10.48 15.96
CA ASN A 194 6.16 -10.38 17.08
C ASN A 194 7.58 -9.98 16.63
N PHE A 195 8.41 -9.68 17.62
CA PHE A 195 9.78 -9.24 17.48
C PHE A 195 10.62 -10.15 16.56
N ASP A 196 10.65 -11.46 16.83
CA ASP A 196 11.50 -12.39 16.10
C ASP A 196 11.13 -12.50 14.62
N GLN A 197 9.84 -12.52 14.31
CA GLN A 197 9.35 -12.55 12.93
C GLN A 197 9.70 -11.27 12.18
N VAL A 198 9.61 -10.12 12.82
CA VAL A 198 10.02 -8.84 12.22
C VAL A 198 11.53 -8.82 11.98
N LEU A 199 12.32 -9.18 13.00
CA LEU A 199 13.77 -9.17 12.92
C LEU A 199 14.30 -10.11 11.83
N GLU A 200 13.72 -11.31 11.68
CA GLU A 200 14.08 -12.26 10.61
C GLU A 200 13.91 -11.62 9.22
N ARG A 201 12.81 -10.93 8.99
CA ARG A 201 12.50 -10.29 7.70
C ARG A 201 13.37 -9.07 7.43
N LEU A 202 13.58 -8.22 8.44
CA LEU A 202 14.47 -7.06 8.32
C LEU A 202 15.91 -7.47 7.99
N ARG A 203 16.42 -8.53 8.62
CA ARG A 203 17.75 -9.10 8.31
C ARG A 203 17.89 -9.60 6.88
N LEU A 204 16.78 -9.96 6.25
CA LEU A 204 16.71 -10.36 4.85
C LEU A 204 16.42 -9.20 3.88
N GLY A 205 16.38 -7.96 4.39
CA GLY A 205 16.13 -6.76 3.59
C GLY A 205 14.68 -6.50 3.23
N MET A 206 13.73 -7.17 3.89
CA MET A 206 12.30 -6.98 3.65
C MET A 206 11.75 -5.80 4.46
N TRP A 207 11.00 -4.92 3.82
CA TRP A 207 10.25 -3.85 4.50
C TRP A 207 9.07 -4.43 5.27
N ILE A 208 8.87 -3.93 6.48
CA ILE A 208 7.78 -4.38 7.36
C ILE A 208 6.78 -3.26 7.56
N MET A 209 5.52 -3.58 7.30
CA MET A 209 4.37 -2.75 7.59
C MET A 209 3.72 -3.27 8.87
N ILE A 210 3.76 -2.48 9.95
CA ILE A 210 3.19 -2.88 11.24
C ILE A 210 1.69 -2.61 11.21
N ARG A 211 0.89 -3.61 11.55
CA ARG A 211 -0.56 -3.46 11.61
C ARG A 211 -1.00 -2.86 12.94
N GLU A 212 -1.78 -1.78 12.85
CA GLU A 212 -2.52 -1.21 13.98
C GLU A 212 -3.90 -0.77 13.47
N GLY A 213 -4.71 -1.74 13.16
CA GLY A 213 -6.01 -1.55 12.52
C GLY A 213 -7.18 -2.17 13.27
N SER A 214 -8.28 -2.35 12.57
CA SER A 214 -9.52 -2.87 13.15
C SER A 214 -9.44 -4.37 13.49
N ILE A 215 -8.71 -5.15 12.69
CA ILE A 215 -8.63 -6.61 12.81
C ILE A 215 -7.38 -7.04 13.57
N ARG A 216 -6.25 -6.38 13.32
CA ARG A 216 -4.95 -6.72 13.90
C ARG A 216 -4.34 -5.50 14.58
N ARG A 217 -3.75 -5.72 15.75
CA ARG A 217 -3.11 -4.69 16.59
C ARG A 217 -1.78 -5.22 17.10
N ASP A 218 -0.79 -5.21 16.20
CA ASP A 218 0.50 -5.85 16.44
C ASP A 218 1.58 -4.83 16.92
N LEU A 219 1.25 -3.52 16.93
CA LEU A 219 2.21 -2.45 17.27
C LEU A 219 2.84 -2.64 18.63
N LYS A 220 2.05 -2.96 19.66
CA LYS A 220 2.54 -3.12 21.03
C LYS A 220 3.62 -4.20 21.15
N GLU A 221 3.45 -5.31 20.42
CA GLU A 221 4.38 -6.44 20.45
C GLU A 221 5.65 -6.20 19.62
N ILE A 222 5.57 -5.28 18.65
CA ILE A 222 6.66 -5.01 17.71
C ILE A 222 7.46 -3.76 18.07
N ILE A 223 6.83 -2.75 18.70
CA ILE A 223 7.46 -1.46 18.98
C ILE A 223 8.79 -1.56 19.77
N PRO A 224 9.03 -2.54 20.66
CA PRO A 224 10.31 -2.70 21.34
C PRO A 224 11.49 -2.85 20.38
N LEU A 225 11.27 -3.38 19.16
CA LEU A 225 12.30 -3.50 18.14
C LEU A 225 12.85 -2.13 17.67
N VAL A 226 12.00 -1.10 17.67
CA VAL A 226 12.38 0.25 17.22
C VAL A 226 13.18 0.98 18.31
N LEU A 227 13.08 0.51 19.56
CA LEU A 227 13.72 1.10 20.73
C LEU A 227 15.01 0.38 21.13
N SER A 228 15.33 -0.75 20.51
CA SER A 228 16.55 -1.54 20.75
C SER A 228 17.62 -1.24 19.72
#